data_522070e73058196db6f025dba9dc8f38
#
_entry.id   522070e73058196db6f025dba9dc8f38
#
_cell.length_a   1.000
_cell.length_b   1.000
_cell.length_c   1.000
_cell.angle_alpha   90.00
_cell.angle_beta   90.00
_cell.angle_gamma   90.00
#
_symmetry.space_group_name_H-M   'P 1'
#
loop_
_entity.id
_entity.type
_entity.pdbx_description
1 polymer ?
#
loop_
_entity_poly.entity_id
_entity_poly.type
_entity_poly.pdbx_seq_one_letter_code
_entity_poly.pdbx_strand_id
1 'polypeptide(L)'
;MPLLPLLSFARTIARTVATGCVLFAAGAAAAEPHVRIEAPAAGATLDAMEQNRLVYEVDPGPRGDHVHVYVDGEEVGILRQLRGSYTLETLSPGDRELCVKVVNKAHTPIGVQQCVKVRVD
;
A
#
# COMPACT_ATOMS: atom_id res chain seq x y z
N MET A 1 57.22 19.68 63.64
CA MET A 1 56.97 19.42 62.23
C MET A 1 55.55 19.83 61.87
N PRO A 2 55.36 20.84 61.10
CA PRO A 2 54.02 21.22 60.72
C PRO A 2 53.54 20.28 59.64
N LEU A 3 52.43 19.61 59.90
CA LEU A 3 51.71 18.85 58.94
C LEU A 3 50.91 19.82 58.06
N LEU A 4 51.24 19.88 56.78
CA LEU A 4 50.47 20.62 55.80
C LEU A 4 49.14 19.89 55.53
N PRO A 5 48.00 20.55 55.64
CA PRO A 5 46.75 19.94 55.26
C PRO A 5 46.71 19.85 53.73
N LEU A 6 46.55 18.67 53.25
CA LEU A 6 46.23 18.42 51.86
C LEU A 6 44.81 18.95 51.55
N LEU A 7 44.78 20.10 50.90
CA LEU A 7 43.54 20.63 50.33
C LEU A 7 43.11 19.75 49.15
N SER A 8 42.17 18.88 49.44
CA SER A 8 41.44 18.16 48.37
C SER A 8 40.54 19.14 47.67
N PHE A 9 40.98 19.58 46.48
CA PHE A 9 40.08 20.24 45.56
C PHE A 9 39.18 19.19 44.93
N ALA A 10 37.99 19.04 45.49
CA ALA A 10 36.93 18.31 44.79
C ALA A 10 36.45 19.17 43.61
N ARG A 11 36.96 18.87 42.42
CA ARG A 11 36.36 19.41 41.17
C ARG A 11 35.02 18.74 40.97
N THR A 12 34.00 19.42 41.37
CA THR A 12 32.62 19.05 40.99
C THR A 12 32.49 19.34 39.52
N ILE A 13 32.61 18.32 38.69
CA ILE A 13 32.26 18.42 37.25
C ILE A 13 30.75 18.38 37.21
N ALA A 14 30.14 19.54 37.08
CA ALA A 14 28.71 19.60 36.71
C ALA A 14 28.57 19.10 35.31
N ARG A 15 28.18 17.85 35.15
CA ARG A 15 27.71 17.33 33.86
C ARG A 15 26.33 17.91 33.59
N THR A 16 26.27 18.98 32.83
CA THR A 16 25.03 19.41 32.20
C THR A 16 24.63 18.34 31.19
N VAL A 17 23.73 17.48 31.59
CA VAL A 17 23.03 16.60 30.65
C VAL A 17 22.08 17.51 29.87
N ALA A 18 22.51 17.93 28.70
CA ALA A 18 21.62 18.53 27.75
C ALA A 18 20.66 17.41 27.27
N THR A 19 19.49 17.37 27.89
CA THR A 19 18.40 16.53 27.38
C THR A 19 17.93 17.15 26.07
N GLY A 20 18.54 16.71 24.97
CA GLY A 20 18.05 17.04 23.65
C GLY A 20 16.68 16.36 23.47
N CYS A 21 15.61 17.12 23.56
CA CYS A 21 14.32 16.67 23.05
C CYS A 21 14.47 16.50 21.56
N VAL A 22 14.70 15.27 21.12
CA VAL A 22 14.57 14.91 19.72
C VAL A 22 13.06 14.86 19.45
N LEU A 23 12.52 15.95 18.96
CA LEU A 23 11.19 15.99 18.42
C LEU A 23 11.23 15.16 17.13
N PHE A 24 10.81 13.89 17.22
CA PHE A 24 10.41 13.14 16.04
C PHE A 24 9.11 13.76 15.57
N ALA A 25 9.21 14.67 14.61
CA ALA A 25 8.04 15.03 13.82
C ALA A 25 7.70 13.77 13.01
N ALA A 26 6.77 12.97 13.54
CA ALA A 26 6.11 11.95 12.75
C ALA A 26 5.28 12.71 11.69
N GLY A 27 5.91 13.04 10.57
CA GLY A 27 5.20 13.49 9.40
C GLY A 27 4.27 12.35 9.01
N ALA A 28 2.95 12.54 9.19
CA ALA A 28 1.98 11.67 8.58
C ALA A 28 2.13 11.89 7.07
N ALA A 29 2.96 11.04 6.43
CA ALA A 29 2.98 10.95 4.99
C ALA A 29 1.59 10.47 4.57
N ALA A 30 0.81 11.32 3.89
CA ALA A 30 -0.41 10.89 3.24
C ALA A 30 -0.03 9.74 2.30
N ALA A 31 -0.71 8.59 2.43
CA ALA A 31 -0.49 7.47 1.56
C ALA A 31 -0.71 7.92 0.12
N GLU A 32 0.23 7.58 -0.77
CA GLU A 32 0.06 7.83 -2.19
C GLU A 32 -1.12 7.03 -2.73
N PRO A 33 -1.87 7.55 -3.71
CA PRO A 33 -2.89 6.81 -4.39
C PRO A 33 -2.33 5.50 -4.93
N HIS A 34 -3.02 4.39 -4.69
CA HIS A 34 -2.56 3.08 -5.13
C HIS A 34 -3.71 2.10 -5.33
N VAL A 35 -3.43 1.08 -6.10
CA VAL A 35 -4.26 -0.11 -6.22
C VAL A 35 -3.41 -1.30 -5.78
N ARG A 36 -3.97 -2.12 -4.90
CA ARG A 36 -3.39 -3.40 -4.52
C ARG A 36 -4.36 -4.53 -4.85
N ILE A 37 -3.91 -5.47 -5.67
CA ILE A 37 -4.61 -6.73 -5.90
C ILE A 37 -4.02 -7.74 -4.91
N GLU A 38 -4.80 -8.13 -3.91
CA GLU A 38 -4.38 -9.07 -2.88
C GLU A 38 -4.48 -10.52 -3.36
N ALA A 39 -5.46 -10.80 -4.21
CA ALA A 39 -5.65 -12.08 -4.87
C ALA A 39 -6.35 -11.89 -6.23
N PRO A 40 -6.03 -12.71 -7.24
CA PRO A 40 -4.98 -13.72 -7.26
C PRO A 40 -3.57 -13.10 -7.25
N ALA A 41 -2.59 -13.88 -6.81
CA ALA A 41 -1.19 -13.47 -6.91
C ALA A 41 -0.73 -13.47 -8.37
N ALA A 42 0.24 -12.63 -8.69
CA ALA A 42 0.88 -12.64 -10.00
C ALA A 42 1.47 -14.03 -10.29
N GLY A 43 1.16 -14.57 -11.47
CA GLY A 43 1.60 -15.91 -11.88
C GLY A 43 0.77 -17.06 -11.33
N ALA A 44 -0.31 -16.79 -10.60
CA ALA A 44 -1.19 -17.85 -10.08
C ALA A 44 -1.86 -18.63 -11.23
N THR A 45 -2.15 -19.89 -10.96
CA THR A 45 -2.98 -20.74 -11.82
C THR A 45 -4.39 -20.79 -11.26
N LEU A 46 -5.37 -20.43 -12.07
CA LEU A 46 -6.79 -20.44 -11.75
C LEU A 46 -7.50 -21.56 -12.47
N ASP A 47 -8.56 -22.08 -11.88
CA ASP A 47 -9.42 -23.10 -12.49
C ASP A 47 -10.54 -22.40 -13.29
N ALA A 48 -10.63 -22.68 -14.58
CA ALA A 48 -11.66 -22.12 -15.45
C ALA A 48 -13.09 -22.52 -15.06
N MET A 49 -13.24 -23.64 -14.35
CA MET A 49 -14.54 -24.14 -13.92
C MET A 49 -15.00 -23.58 -12.55
N GLU A 50 -14.12 -22.89 -11.85
CA GLU A 50 -14.43 -22.27 -10.58
C GLU A 50 -14.80 -20.80 -10.70
N GLN A 51 -15.54 -20.30 -9.70
CA GLN A 51 -15.72 -18.86 -9.54
C GLN A 51 -14.50 -18.27 -8.85
N ASN A 52 -13.68 -17.59 -9.63
CA ASN A 52 -12.47 -16.95 -9.11
C ASN A 52 -12.81 -15.56 -8.57
N ARG A 53 -12.20 -15.20 -7.45
CA ARG A 53 -12.38 -13.89 -6.83
C ARG A 53 -11.12 -13.05 -6.97
N LEU A 54 -11.33 -11.81 -7.35
CA LEU A 54 -10.33 -10.77 -7.28
C LEU A 54 -10.54 -10.00 -5.98
N VAL A 55 -9.53 -10.01 -5.10
CA VAL A 55 -9.54 -9.28 -3.83
C VAL A 55 -8.64 -8.06 -3.98
N TYR A 56 -9.14 -6.91 -3.62
CA TYR A 56 -8.46 -5.64 -3.89
C TYR A 56 -8.61 -4.65 -2.74
N GLU A 57 -7.67 -3.73 -2.68
CA GLU A 57 -7.66 -2.55 -1.82
C GLU A 57 -7.17 -1.36 -2.62
N VAL A 58 -7.86 -0.24 -2.51
CA VAL A 58 -7.59 0.97 -3.32
C VAL A 58 -7.58 2.21 -2.45
N ASP A 59 -6.57 3.03 -2.65
CA ASP A 59 -6.60 4.45 -2.30
C ASP A 59 -6.71 5.24 -3.61
N PRO A 60 -7.88 5.84 -3.89
CA PRO A 60 -8.12 6.49 -5.17
C PRO A 60 -7.41 7.83 -5.30
N GLY A 61 -6.98 8.42 -4.18
CA GLY A 61 -6.48 9.78 -4.14
C GLY A 61 -7.55 10.83 -4.42
N PRO A 62 -7.17 12.13 -4.44
CA PRO A 62 -8.13 13.23 -4.54
C PRO A 62 -8.83 13.34 -5.89
N ARG A 63 -8.24 12.75 -6.96
CA ARG A 63 -8.82 12.80 -8.31
C ARG A 63 -9.59 11.53 -8.69
N GLY A 64 -9.47 10.48 -7.89
CA GLY A 64 -10.16 9.22 -8.10
C GLY A 64 -11.53 9.21 -7.46
N ASP A 65 -12.44 8.42 -8.00
CA ASP A 65 -13.81 8.25 -7.51
C ASP A 65 -14.12 6.79 -7.20
N HIS A 66 -13.90 5.90 -8.13
CA HIS A 66 -14.17 4.48 -8.02
C HIS A 66 -13.21 3.66 -8.88
N VAL A 67 -13.42 2.38 -8.98
CA VAL A 67 -12.55 1.49 -9.74
C VAL A 67 -13.32 0.68 -10.78
N HIS A 68 -12.66 0.40 -11.88
CA HIS A 68 -13.10 -0.55 -12.89
C HIS A 68 -12.19 -1.76 -12.91
N VAL A 69 -12.75 -2.92 -13.19
CA VAL A 69 -12.03 -4.18 -13.38
C VAL A 69 -11.96 -4.50 -14.87
N TYR A 70 -10.78 -4.93 -15.29
CA TYR A 70 -10.51 -5.30 -16.69
C TYR A 70 -9.95 -6.71 -16.77
N VAL A 71 -10.36 -7.44 -17.76
CA VAL A 71 -9.76 -8.72 -18.16
C VAL A 71 -9.28 -8.58 -19.59
N ASP A 72 -7.98 -8.79 -19.80
CA ASP A 72 -7.33 -8.64 -21.11
C ASP A 72 -7.61 -7.28 -21.78
N GLY A 73 -7.65 -6.22 -20.97
CA GLY A 73 -7.91 -4.86 -21.43
C GLY A 73 -9.36 -4.49 -21.62
N GLU A 74 -10.28 -5.43 -21.44
CA GLU A 74 -11.72 -5.21 -21.56
C GLU A 74 -12.37 -4.99 -20.21
N GLU A 75 -13.14 -3.92 -20.05
CA GLU A 75 -13.86 -3.62 -18.82
C GLU A 75 -14.94 -4.67 -18.57
N VAL A 76 -14.89 -5.29 -17.38
CA VAL A 76 -15.84 -6.33 -16.98
C VAL A 76 -16.66 -5.97 -15.74
N GLY A 77 -16.27 -4.95 -15.00
CA GLY A 77 -16.98 -4.56 -13.78
C GLY A 77 -16.66 -3.16 -13.31
N ILE A 78 -17.62 -2.61 -12.58
CA ILE A 78 -17.53 -1.31 -11.91
C ILE A 78 -17.69 -1.55 -10.41
N LEU A 79 -16.74 -1.08 -9.62
CA LEU A 79 -16.72 -1.27 -8.18
C LEU A 79 -16.70 0.08 -7.48
N ARG A 80 -17.70 0.31 -6.65
CA ARG A 80 -17.79 1.53 -5.86
C ARG A 80 -17.15 1.41 -4.48
N GLN A 81 -16.95 0.18 -4.01
CA GLN A 81 -16.21 -0.08 -2.80
C GLN A 81 -14.71 -0.05 -3.09
N LEU A 82 -13.96 0.62 -2.22
CA LEU A 82 -12.51 0.77 -2.36
C LEU A 82 -11.72 -0.40 -1.77
N ARG A 83 -12.42 -1.30 -1.10
CA ARG A 83 -11.87 -2.53 -0.55
C ARG A 83 -12.94 -3.62 -0.62
N GLY A 84 -12.56 -4.79 -1.06
CA GLY A 84 -13.47 -5.91 -1.14
C GLY A 84 -13.04 -6.98 -2.13
N SER A 85 -14.01 -7.69 -2.64
CA SER A 85 -13.80 -8.72 -3.64
C SER A 85 -14.79 -8.58 -4.80
N TYR A 86 -14.32 -8.98 -5.96
CA TYR A 86 -15.11 -9.05 -7.19
C TYR A 86 -15.06 -10.48 -7.72
N THR A 87 -16.22 -11.06 -7.97
CA THR A 87 -16.30 -12.39 -8.60
C THR A 87 -16.02 -12.23 -10.10
N LEU A 88 -14.92 -12.81 -10.54
CA LEU A 88 -14.61 -12.89 -11.96
C LEU A 88 -15.59 -13.88 -12.60
N GLU A 89 -16.30 -13.42 -13.61
CA GLU A 89 -17.07 -14.30 -14.45
C GLU A 89 -16.16 -15.33 -15.11
N THR A 90 -16.73 -16.38 -15.69
CA THR A 90 -15.97 -17.48 -16.30
C THR A 90 -14.83 -16.97 -17.16
N LEU A 91 -13.59 -17.26 -16.73
CA LEU A 91 -12.39 -16.94 -17.47
C LEU A 91 -12.10 -18.04 -18.48
N SER A 92 -11.83 -17.66 -19.72
CA SER A 92 -11.38 -18.63 -20.73
C SER A 92 -9.99 -19.14 -20.41
N PRO A 93 -9.69 -20.42 -20.66
CA PRO A 93 -8.35 -20.97 -20.47
C PRO A 93 -7.28 -20.20 -21.24
N GLY A 94 -6.10 -20.15 -20.68
CA GLY A 94 -4.93 -19.47 -21.24
C GLY A 94 -4.36 -18.42 -20.30
N ASP A 95 -3.43 -17.63 -20.80
CA ASP A 95 -2.86 -16.51 -20.07
C ASP A 95 -3.84 -15.35 -20.08
N ARG A 96 -4.10 -14.77 -18.91
CA ARG A 96 -5.03 -13.65 -18.73
C ARG A 96 -4.36 -12.56 -17.93
N GLU A 97 -4.69 -11.32 -18.27
CA GLU A 97 -4.29 -10.16 -17.48
C GLU A 97 -5.51 -9.57 -16.77
N LEU A 98 -5.41 -9.43 -15.45
CA LEU A 98 -6.44 -8.84 -14.62
C LEU A 98 -5.95 -7.48 -14.15
N CYS A 99 -6.71 -6.43 -14.39
CA CYS A 99 -6.38 -5.09 -13.96
C CYS A 99 -7.49 -4.47 -13.12
N VAL A 100 -7.09 -3.68 -12.12
CA VAL A 100 -7.97 -2.78 -11.40
C VAL A 100 -7.46 -1.38 -11.63
N LYS A 101 -8.30 -0.52 -12.16
CA LYS A 101 -7.93 0.87 -12.48
C LYS A 101 -8.84 1.84 -11.76
N VAL A 102 -8.24 2.83 -11.12
CA VAL A 102 -8.98 3.97 -10.58
C VAL A 102 -9.47 4.85 -11.71
N VAL A 103 -10.72 5.23 -11.62
CA VAL A 103 -11.34 6.15 -12.57
C VAL A 103 -11.90 7.37 -11.82
N ASN A 104 -12.05 8.47 -12.54
CA ASN A 104 -12.73 9.65 -12.03
C ASN A 104 -14.26 9.51 -12.14
N LYS A 105 -15.00 10.54 -11.76
CA LYS A 105 -16.47 10.54 -11.84
C LYS A 105 -17.00 10.36 -13.27
N ALA A 106 -16.21 10.73 -14.26
CA ALA A 106 -16.53 10.55 -15.67
C ALA A 106 -16.13 9.17 -16.21
N HIS A 107 -15.76 8.21 -15.33
CA HIS A 107 -15.31 6.87 -15.70
C HIS A 107 -14.02 6.84 -16.54
N THR A 108 -13.20 7.87 -16.42
CA THR A 108 -11.93 7.95 -17.14
C THR A 108 -10.79 7.50 -16.23
N PRO A 109 -9.94 6.55 -16.66
CA PRO A 109 -8.76 6.13 -15.91
C PRO A 109 -7.81 7.30 -15.65
N ILE A 110 -7.25 7.36 -14.44
CA ILE A 110 -6.36 8.45 -14.03
C ILE A 110 -4.90 8.02 -13.84
N GLY A 111 -4.55 6.79 -14.26
CA GLY A 111 -3.18 6.28 -14.18
C GLY A 111 -2.84 5.54 -12.88
N VAL A 112 -3.74 5.48 -11.92
CA VAL A 112 -3.58 4.69 -10.68
C VAL A 112 -4.18 3.32 -10.90
N GLN A 113 -3.33 2.29 -11.00
CA GLN A 113 -3.78 0.97 -11.37
C GLN A 113 -2.77 -0.11 -10.98
N GLN A 114 -3.24 -1.35 -10.92
CA GLN A 114 -2.41 -2.53 -10.85
C GLN A 114 -2.98 -3.62 -11.76
N CYS A 115 -2.08 -4.36 -12.39
CA CYS A 115 -2.41 -5.53 -13.18
C CYS A 115 -1.63 -6.75 -12.68
N VAL A 116 -2.24 -7.91 -12.78
CA VAL A 116 -1.58 -9.19 -12.51
C VAL A 116 -1.84 -10.12 -13.69
N LYS A 117 -0.82 -10.88 -14.08
CA LYS A 117 -0.94 -11.94 -15.09
C LYS A 117 -1.17 -13.27 -14.37
N VAL A 118 -2.13 -14.02 -14.85
CA VAL A 118 -2.51 -15.33 -14.33
C VAL A 118 -2.63 -16.33 -15.45
N ARG A 119 -2.54 -17.61 -15.12
CA ARG A 119 -2.83 -18.72 -16.00
C ARG A 119 -4.18 -19.31 -15.63
N VAL A 120 -5.04 -19.52 -16.60
CA VAL A 120 -6.33 -20.19 -16.43
C VAL A 120 -6.29 -21.54 -17.14
N ASP A 121 -6.52 -22.60 -16.39
CA ASP A 121 -6.58 -23.97 -16.88
C ASP A 121 -7.98 -24.55 -16.87
#